data_676bfdb88d2f8ad782f9f6a4c56a0b6b
#
_entry.id   676bfdb88d2f8ad782f9f6a4c56a0b6b
#
_cell.length_a   1.000
_cell.length_b   1.000
_cell.length_c   1.000
_cell.angle_alpha   90.00
_cell.angle_beta   90.00
_cell.angle_gamma   90.00
#
_symmetry.space_group_name_H-M   'P 1'
#
loop_
_entity.id
_entity.type
_entity.pdbx_description
1 polymer ?
#
loop_
_entity_poly.entity_id
_entity_poly.type
_entity_poly.pdbx_seq_one_letter_code
_entity_poly.pdbx_strand_id
1 'polypeptide(L)'
;TGLGGRYDPTNVLPANLAVLTNIDFDHVKSLGPTIEKIAWHKAGIIKEGKLAVTSEIKPEIVDIFKREAAEKNAMIYCLEEDFTFEVHQQDSNGAILSVEGPYEHYPNVKLAMKGNFQPINAALAIASLDILKHHYQMPISPQTVQEGLEKLVFPGRMEIMQQYPLVMIDGAHNQHKMQALVDSIKTLYKNKKIIVVVG
;
A
#
# COMPACT_ATOMS: atom_id res chain seq x y z
N THR A 1 -2.85 -6.31 10.11
CA THR A 1 -3.29 -6.08 11.49
C THR A 1 -4.75 -5.62 11.49
N GLY A 2 -5.62 -6.39 12.12
CA GLY A 2 -7.07 -6.11 12.12
C GLY A 2 -7.48 -5.04 13.14
N LEU A 3 -6.86 -5.04 14.32
CA LEU A 3 -7.18 -4.13 15.42
C LEU A 3 -6.08 -3.09 15.67
N GLY A 4 -5.67 -2.39 14.62
CA GLY A 4 -4.81 -1.22 14.70
C GLY A 4 -3.30 -1.47 14.84
N GLY A 5 -2.85 -2.62 15.23
CA GLY A 5 -1.43 -2.94 15.30
C GLY A 5 -0.86 -3.03 16.72
N ARG A 6 -0.78 -1.96 17.50
CA ARG A 6 -0.15 -1.94 18.83
C ARG A 6 -0.62 -3.07 19.76
N TYR A 7 -1.92 -3.34 19.79
CA TYR A 7 -2.55 -4.37 20.61
C TYR A 7 -3.11 -5.54 19.77
N ASP A 8 -2.71 -5.62 18.51
CA ASP A 8 -3.10 -6.74 17.65
C ASP A 8 -2.35 -8.01 18.05
N PRO A 9 -3.01 -9.16 18.16
CA PRO A 9 -2.35 -10.43 18.51
C PRO A 9 -1.16 -10.76 17.59
N THR A 10 -1.20 -10.38 16.31
CA THR A 10 -0.08 -10.62 15.38
C THR A 10 1.15 -9.78 15.69
N ASN A 11 1.01 -8.73 16.52
CA ASN A 11 2.13 -7.87 16.89
C ASN A 11 3.14 -8.51 17.85
N VAL A 12 2.90 -9.72 18.33
CA VAL A 12 3.88 -10.49 19.09
C VAL A 12 5.03 -11.04 18.22
N LEU A 13 4.83 -11.10 16.91
CA LEU A 13 5.84 -11.61 15.99
C LEU A 13 7.05 -10.66 15.89
N PRO A 14 8.28 -11.19 15.87
CA PRO A 14 9.51 -10.41 15.76
C PRO A 14 9.76 -9.99 14.29
N ALA A 15 8.89 -9.13 13.75
CA ALA A 15 8.99 -8.66 12.37
C ALA A 15 10.24 -7.80 12.16
N ASN A 16 10.94 -8.02 11.05
CA ASN A 16 12.12 -7.25 10.67
C ASN A 16 11.79 -5.93 9.98
N LEU A 17 10.64 -5.86 9.33
CA LEU A 17 10.15 -4.66 8.65
C LEU A 17 8.67 -4.45 8.97
N ALA A 18 8.32 -3.26 9.43
CA ALA A 18 6.96 -2.79 9.58
C ALA A 18 6.55 -2.01 8.33
N VAL A 19 5.50 -2.44 7.65
CA VAL A 19 4.95 -1.74 6.47
C VAL A 19 3.68 -1.01 6.88
N LEU A 20 3.71 0.31 6.81
CA LEU A 20 2.63 1.21 7.18
C LEU A 20 2.05 1.84 5.90
N THR A 21 0.84 1.47 5.55
CA THR A 21 0.12 2.10 4.44
C THR A 21 -0.49 3.43 4.87
N ASN A 22 -1.14 4.13 3.95
CA ASN A 22 -1.90 5.34 4.27
C ASN A 22 -2.93 5.12 5.39
N ILE A 23 -3.14 6.15 6.19
CA ILE A 23 -4.08 6.13 7.32
C ILE A 23 -5.35 6.89 6.96
N ASP A 24 -6.48 6.25 7.27
CA ASP A 24 -7.78 6.87 7.21
C ASP A 24 -8.70 6.34 8.32
N PHE A 25 -9.88 6.92 8.45
CA PHE A 25 -10.87 6.49 9.44
C PHE A 25 -11.34 5.07 9.16
N ASP A 26 -10.89 4.14 9.99
CA ASP A 26 -11.34 2.75 10.01
C ASP A 26 -11.32 2.28 11.46
N HIS A 27 -12.23 1.37 11.81
CA HIS A 27 -12.34 0.81 13.16
C HIS A 27 -12.39 1.87 14.29
N VAL A 28 -13.02 3.02 14.07
CA VAL A 28 -13.08 4.18 14.99
C VAL A 28 -13.53 3.78 16.41
N LYS A 29 -14.44 2.79 16.52
CA LYS A 29 -14.90 2.28 17.83
C LYS A 29 -13.78 1.66 18.66
N SER A 30 -12.79 1.05 18.01
CA SER A 30 -11.68 0.35 18.67
C SER A 30 -10.41 1.18 18.76
N LEU A 31 -10.15 2.02 17.76
CA LEU A 31 -8.89 2.76 17.62
C LEU A 31 -8.99 4.21 18.09
N GLY A 32 -10.22 4.69 18.35
CA GLY A 32 -10.49 6.06 18.78
C GLY A 32 -10.98 6.96 17.66
N PRO A 33 -11.53 8.15 18.04
CA PRO A 33 -12.27 9.01 17.11
C PRO A 33 -11.39 9.96 16.28
N THR A 34 -10.06 9.92 16.43
CA THR A 34 -9.17 10.82 15.69
C THR A 34 -8.15 10.06 14.86
N ILE A 35 -7.74 10.68 13.75
CA ILE A 35 -6.79 10.09 12.82
C ILE A 35 -5.42 9.85 13.48
N GLU A 36 -5.03 10.74 14.38
CA GLU A 36 -3.77 10.65 15.13
C GLU A 36 -3.76 9.43 16.08
N LYS A 37 -4.91 9.14 16.74
CA LYS A 37 -5.04 7.94 17.57
C LYS A 37 -4.94 6.66 16.74
N ILE A 38 -5.58 6.64 15.58
CA ILE A 38 -5.51 5.53 14.64
C ILE A 38 -4.05 5.34 14.18
N ALA A 39 -3.36 6.42 13.81
CA ALA A 39 -1.95 6.40 13.42
C ALA A 39 -1.06 5.88 14.54
N TRP A 40 -1.25 6.35 15.76
CA TRP A 40 -0.49 5.87 16.94
C TRP A 40 -0.68 4.37 17.20
N HIS A 41 -1.91 3.87 17.08
CA HIS A 41 -2.16 2.42 17.18
C HIS A 41 -1.44 1.64 16.08
N LYS A 42 -1.47 2.13 14.85
CA LYS A 42 -0.83 1.46 13.71
C LYS A 42 0.70 1.54 13.78
N ALA A 43 1.27 2.66 14.22
CA ALA A 43 2.70 2.81 14.45
C ALA A 43 3.26 1.78 15.45
N GLY A 44 2.43 1.28 16.35
CA GLY A 44 2.82 0.27 17.34
C GLY A 44 3.34 -1.06 16.80
N ILE A 45 3.25 -1.32 15.47
CA ILE A 45 3.87 -2.48 14.83
C ILE A 45 5.37 -2.30 14.58
N ILE A 46 5.90 -1.08 14.65
CA ILE A 46 7.33 -0.81 14.55
C ILE A 46 8.03 -1.51 15.72
N LYS A 47 9.12 -2.22 15.46
CA LYS A 47 9.86 -3.00 16.47
C LYS A 47 11.18 -2.31 16.85
N GLU A 48 11.59 -2.56 18.09
CA GLU A 48 12.87 -2.05 18.63
C GLU A 48 14.05 -2.41 17.72
N GLY A 49 14.83 -1.41 17.31
CA GLY A 49 16.02 -1.59 16.47
C GLY A 49 15.76 -2.19 15.08
N LYS A 50 14.50 -2.15 14.60
CA LYS A 50 14.11 -2.73 13.31
C LYS A 50 13.80 -1.65 12.27
N LEU A 51 13.24 -2.07 11.15
CA LEU A 51 12.96 -1.22 10.00
C LEU A 51 11.46 -0.93 9.90
N ALA A 52 11.13 0.23 9.37
CA ALA A 52 9.78 0.60 9.01
C ALA A 52 9.78 1.29 7.64
N VAL A 53 8.67 1.20 6.92
CA VAL A 53 8.46 1.92 5.65
C VAL A 53 7.00 2.37 5.59
N THR A 54 6.76 3.55 5.03
CA THR A 54 5.40 4.09 4.90
C THR A 54 5.17 4.76 3.56
N SER A 55 3.95 4.60 3.03
CA SER A 55 3.42 5.38 1.91
C SER A 55 2.52 6.53 2.36
N GLU A 56 2.42 6.80 3.65
CA GLU A 56 1.71 7.98 4.14
C GLU A 56 2.46 9.27 3.81
N ILE A 57 1.74 10.30 3.37
CA ILE A 57 2.30 11.59 2.98
C ILE A 57 1.76 12.76 3.83
N LYS A 58 0.74 12.53 4.67
CA LYS A 58 0.21 13.56 5.56
C LYS A 58 1.23 13.86 6.66
N PRO A 59 1.78 15.09 6.74
CA PRO A 59 2.89 15.38 7.65
C PRO A 59 2.59 15.03 9.10
N GLU A 60 1.38 15.32 9.57
CA GLU A 60 0.95 15.05 10.94
C GLU A 60 0.95 13.55 11.28
N ILE A 61 0.73 12.69 10.30
CA ILE A 61 0.74 11.23 10.47
C ILE A 61 2.16 10.69 10.36
N VAL A 62 2.92 11.18 9.39
CA VAL A 62 4.33 10.83 9.21
C VAL A 62 5.14 11.17 10.46
N ASP A 63 4.88 12.32 11.10
CA ASP A 63 5.50 12.73 12.35
C ASP A 63 5.21 11.76 13.51
N ILE A 64 4.01 11.19 13.56
CA ILE A 64 3.68 10.15 14.56
C ILE A 64 4.52 8.90 14.31
N PHE A 65 4.66 8.48 13.06
CA PHE A 65 5.45 7.31 12.70
C PHE A 65 6.94 7.51 12.98
N LYS A 66 7.47 8.69 12.64
CA LYS A 66 8.87 9.06 12.92
C LYS A 66 9.18 9.11 14.42
N ARG A 67 8.26 9.66 15.23
CA ARG A 67 8.42 9.65 16.69
C ARG A 67 8.41 8.24 17.27
N GLU A 68 7.47 7.39 16.87
CA GLU A 68 7.44 5.99 17.31
C GLU A 68 8.71 5.24 16.89
N ALA A 69 9.22 5.47 15.68
CA ALA A 69 10.46 4.87 15.20
C ALA A 69 11.65 5.35 16.05
N ALA A 70 11.75 6.65 16.33
CA ALA A 70 12.81 7.21 17.16
C ALA A 70 12.80 6.66 18.58
N GLU A 71 11.63 6.56 19.23
CA GLU A 71 11.46 5.96 20.55
C GLU A 71 11.93 4.50 20.63
N LYS A 72 11.88 3.80 19.49
CA LYS A 72 12.27 2.38 19.36
C LYS A 72 13.64 2.18 18.70
N ASN A 73 14.41 3.24 18.50
CA ASN A 73 15.69 3.17 17.77
C ASN A 73 15.54 2.45 16.41
N ALA A 74 14.39 2.55 15.78
CA ALA A 74 14.06 1.95 14.49
C ALA A 74 14.34 2.94 13.36
N MET A 75 14.77 2.45 12.20
CA MET A 75 14.92 3.24 10.99
C MET A 75 13.60 3.23 10.21
N ILE A 76 13.14 4.39 9.78
CA ILE A 76 11.92 4.52 8.98
C ILE A 76 12.22 5.16 7.63
N TYR A 77 11.62 4.62 6.57
CA TYR A 77 11.67 5.11 5.19
C TYR A 77 10.31 5.66 4.80
N CYS A 78 10.29 6.88 4.28
CA CYS A 78 9.06 7.60 3.97
C CYS A 78 8.96 7.87 2.46
N LEU A 79 7.76 7.69 1.91
CA LEU A 79 7.44 8.13 0.55
C LEU A 79 7.68 9.63 0.42
N GLU A 80 8.15 10.08 -0.74
CA GLU A 80 8.56 11.45 -1.09
C GLU A 80 9.87 11.94 -0.41
N GLU A 81 10.37 11.22 0.61
CA GLU A 81 11.65 11.55 1.25
C GLU A 81 12.75 10.54 0.87
N ASP A 82 12.47 9.24 1.05
CA ASP A 82 13.45 8.17 0.89
C ASP A 82 13.21 7.33 -0.37
N PHE A 83 11.98 7.35 -0.90
CA PHE A 83 11.63 6.74 -2.17
C PHE A 83 10.50 7.51 -2.84
N THR A 84 10.44 7.42 -4.17
CA THR A 84 9.40 8.06 -4.99
C THR A 84 8.93 7.14 -6.10
N PHE A 85 7.83 7.50 -6.75
CA PHE A 85 7.38 6.78 -7.95
C PHE A 85 6.74 7.72 -8.96
N GLU A 86 6.79 7.33 -10.22
CA GLU A 86 6.13 8.02 -11.33
C GLU A 86 5.30 7.05 -12.14
N VAL A 87 4.04 7.40 -12.40
CA VAL A 87 3.13 6.60 -13.22
C VAL A 87 3.20 7.10 -14.66
N HIS A 88 3.68 6.26 -15.57
CA HIS A 88 3.81 6.59 -17.00
C HIS A 88 2.53 6.30 -17.77
N GLN A 89 1.85 5.20 -17.40
CA GLN A 89 0.59 4.78 -18.01
C GLN A 89 -0.29 4.10 -16.97
N GLN A 90 -1.60 4.34 -17.05
CA GLN A 90 -2.58 3.61 -16.25
C GLN A 90 -3.89 3.48 -17.02
N ASP A 91 -4.39 2.25 -17.13
CA ASP A 91 -5.62 1.92 -17.85
C ASP A 91 -6.35 0.71 -17.21
N SER A 92 -7.35 0.18 -17.91
CA SER A 92 -8.13 -0.98 -17.47
C SER A 92 -7.35 -2.30 -17.44
N ASN A 93 -6.09 -2.33 -17.90
CA ASN A 93 -5.23 -3.53 -17.88
C ASN A 93 -4.20 -3.47 -16.74
N GLY A 94 -4.01 -2.30 -16.12
CA GLY A 94 -3.06 -2.09 -15.04
C GLY A 94 -2.33 -0.76 -15.14
N ALA A 95 -1.06 -0.74 -14.74
CA ALA A 95 -0.23 0.46 -14.82
C ALA A 95 1.22 0.13 -15.24
N ILE A 96 1.92 1.15 -15.75
CA ILE A 96 3.37 1.15 -15.92
C ILE A 96 3.90 2.31 -15.09
N LEU A 97 4.84 2.02 -14.20
CA LEU A 97 5.43 3.00 -13.29
C LEU A 97 6.94 2.78 -13.15
N SER A 98 7.66 3.82 -12.78
CA SER A 98 9.04 3.71 -12.29
C SER A 98 9.06 4.03 -10.80
N VAL A 99 9.95 3.38 -10.07
CA VAL A 99 10.14 3.59 -8.63
C VAL A 99 11.61 3.88 -8.37
N GLU A 100 11.89 5.02 -7.77
CA GLU A 100 13.19 5.31 -7.13
C GLU A 100 13.12 4.74 -5.72
N GLY A 101 13.65 3.54 -5.53
CA GLY A 101 13.73 2.92 -4.22
C GLY A 101 14.82 3.56 -3.35
N PRO A 102 14.89 3.25 -2.05
CA PRO A 102 15.94 3.76 -1.17
C PRO A 102 17.36 3.40 -1.60
N TYR A 103 17.55 2.33 -2.36
CA TYR A 103 18.84 1.79 -2.76
C TYR A 103 18.94 1.47 -4.24
N GLU A 104 17.85 1.15 -4.92
CA GLU A 104 17.85 0.76 -6.33
C GLU A 104 16.75 1.46 -7.12
N HIS A 105 16.99 1.63 -8.42
CA HIS A 105 16.02 2.14 -9.38
C HIS A 105 15.30 0.99 -10.10
N TYR A 106 13.97 1.09 -10.18
CA TYR A 106 13.09 0.10 -10.82
C TYR A 106 12.32 0.77 -11.98
N PRO A 107 12.90 0.79 -13.20
CA PRO A 107 12.29 1.46 -14.34
C PRO A 107 11.19 0.63 -14.97
N ASN A 108 10.14 1.29 -15.47
CA ASN A 108 9.09 0.71 -16.31
C ASN A 108 8.45 -0.58 -15.76
N VAL A 109 8.21 -0.63 -14.46
CA VAL A 109 7.57 -1.75 -13.80
C VAL A 109 6.13 -1.87 -14.25
N LYS A 110 5.76 -3.05 -14.76
CA LYS A 110 4.38 -3.36 -15.15
C LYS A 110 3.62 -3.92 -13.97
N LEU A 111 2.50 -3.32 -13.67
CA LEU A 111 1.59 -3.72 -12.60
C LEU A 111 0.29 -4.22 -13.18
N ALA A 112 -0.02 -5.50 -12.98
CA ALA A 112 -1.26 -6.11 -13.48
C ALA A 112 -2.51 -5.67 -12.72
N MET A 113 -2.36 -5.22 -11.47
CA MET A 113 -3.49 -4.81 -10.64
C MET A 113 -4.07 -3.47 -11.10
N LYS A 114 -5.39 -3.39 -11.10
CA LYS A 114 -6.18 -2.23 -11.54
C LYS A 114 -6.55 -1.34 -10.37
N GLY A 115 -6.76 -0.06 -10.64
CA GLY A 115 -7.19 0.94 -9.65
C GLY A 115 -6.14 2.02 -9.41
N ASN A 116 -6.62 3.26 -9.25
CA ASN A 116 -5.76 4.44 -9.11
C ASN A 116 -4.86 4.39 -7.86
N PHE A 117 -5.24 3.57 -6.87
CA PHE A 117 -4.50 3.36 -5.63
C PHE A 117 -3.44 2.26 -5.71
N GLN A 118 -3.38 1.50 -6.78
CA GLN A 118 -2.44 0.38 -6.90
C GLN A 118 -0.98 0.79 -7.16
N PRO A 119 -0.70 1.86 -7.93
CA PRO A 119 0.68 2.30 -8.11
C PRO A 119 1.40 2.66 -6.80
N ILE A 120 0.75 3.36 -5.88
CA ILE A 120 1.35 3.67 -4.57
C ILE A 120 1.57 2.41 -3.72
N ASN A 121 0.64 1.45 -3.79
CA ASN A 121 0.81 0.16 -3.10
C ASN A 121 1.99 -0.63 -3.70
N ALA A 122 2.15 -0.63 -5.02
CA ALA A 122 3.27 -1.26 -5.70
C ALA A 122 4.60 -0.58 -5.35
N ALA A 123 4.65 0.75 -5.33
CA ALA A 123 5.84 1.51 -4.92
C ALA A 123 6.25 1.17 -3.48
N LEU A 124 5.29 1.12 -2.56
CA LEU A 124 5.55 0.71 -1.16
C LEU A 124 6.06 -0.74 -1.08
N ALA A 125 5.51 -1.65 -1.86
CA ALA A 125 5.97 -3.04 -1.90
C ALA A 125 7.40 -3.15 -2.46
N ILE A 126 7.71 -2.43 -3.54
CA ILE A 126 9.05 -2.36 -4.13
C ILE A 126 10.05 -1.79 -3.12
N ALA A 127 9.74 -0.64 -2.50
CA ALA A 127 10.60 -0.04 -1.47
C ALA A 127 10.82 -1.01 -0.29
N SER A 128 9.78 -1.75 0.12
CA SER A 128 9.90 -2.76 1.19
C SER A 128 10.88 -3.87 0.80
N LEU A 129 10.82 -4.36 -0.43
CA LEU A 129 11.71 -5.40 -0.94
C LEU A 129 13.16 -4.89 -1.10
N ASP A 130 13.32 -3.65 -1.56
CA ASP A 130 14.61 -2.98 -1.70
C ASP A 130 15.31 -2.81 -0.34
N ILE A 131 14.58 -2.34 0.67
CA ILE A 131 15.04 -2.24 2.06
C ILE A 131 15.46 -3.62 2.60
N LEU A 132 14.62 -4.64 2.42
CA LEU A 132 14.93 -6.00 2.90
C LEU A 132 16.15 -6.59 2.18
N LYS A 133 16.26 -6.37 0.88
CA LYS A 133 17.43 -6.79 0.09
C LYS A 133 18.71 -6.16 0.64
N HIS A 134 18.71 -4.85 0.88
CA HIS A 134 19.87 -4.13 1.37
C HIS A 134 20.28 -4.56 2.78
N HIS A 135 19.35 -4.56 3.74
CA HIS A 135 19.66 -4.79 5.14
C HIS A 135 19.84 -6.27 5.51
N TYR A 136 19.14 -7.18 4.81
CA TYR A 136 19.16 -8.62 5.12
C TYR A 136 19.76 -9.45 4.01
N GLN A 137 20.34 -8.83 2.97
CA GLN A 137 20.98 -9.52 1.84
C GLN A 137 20.07 -10.57 1.18
N MET A 138 18.76 -10.26 1.12
CA MET A 138 17.81 -11.17 0.50
C MET A 138 18.10 -11.28 -1.01
N PRO A 139 18.02 -12.48 -1.60
CA PRO A 139 18.33 -12.69 -3.03
C PRO A 139 17.15 -12.25 -3.92
N ILE A 140 16.85 -10.95 -3.90
CA ILE A 140 15.76 -10.35 -4.68
C ILE A 140 16.37 -9.54 -5.82
N SER A 141 16.09 -9.93 -7.07
CA SER A 141 16.53 -9.16 -8.24
C SER A 141 15.42 -8.20 -8.72
N PRO A 142 15.76 -7.10 -9.40
CA PRO A 142 14.76 -6.24 -10.05
C PRO A 142 13.86 -7.00 -11.02
N GLN A 143 14.41 -8.00 -11.72
CA GLN A 143 13.65 -8.87 -12.61
C GLN A 143 12.60 -9.70 -11.85
N THR A 144 12.94 -10.25 -10.68
CA THR A 144 12.00 -11.00 -9.85
C THR A 144 10.84 -10.11 -9.39
N VAL A 145 11.13 -8.87 -9.02
CA VAL A 145 10.12 -7.86 -8.64
C VAL A 145 9.20 -7.56 -9.82
N GLN A 146 9.78 -7.31 -11.01
CA GLN A 146 9.04 -7.07 -12.25
C GLN A 146 8.09 -8.23 -12.58
N GLU A 147 8.58 -9.45 -12.59
CA GLU A 147 7.80 -10.65 -12.92
C GLU A 147 6.68 -10.89 -11.91
N GLY A 148 6.93 -10.63 -10.62
CA GLY A 148 5.95 -10.75 -9.56
C GLY A 148 4.78 -9.78 -9.73
N LEU A 149 5.06 -8.52 -10.00
CA LEU A 149 4.02 -7.48 -10.16
C LEU A 149 3.25 -7.60 -11.49
N GLU A 150 3.92 -8.03 -12.56
CA GLU A 150 3.27 -8.28 -13.87
C GLU A 150 2.28 -9.45 -13.83
N LYS A 151 2.51 -10.44 -12.97
CA LYS A 151 1.66 -11.62 -12.81
C LYS A 151 0.72 -11.55 -11.60
N LEU A 152 0.80 -10.46 -10.81
CA LEU A 152 0.05 -10.35 -9.57
C LEU A 152 -1.45 -10.31 -9.80
N VAL A 153 -2.15 -11.26 -9.22
CA VAL A 153 -3.62 -11.30 -9.14
C VAL A 153 -4.02 -11.31 -7.67
N PHE A 154 -4.89 -10.41 -7.29
CA PHE A 154 -5.44 -10.38 -5.94
C PHE A 154 -6.97 -10.44 -6.01
N PRO A 155 -7.59 -11.56 -5.62
CA PRO A 155 -9.04 -11.74 -5.69
C PRO A 155 -9.81 -10.64 -4.95
N GLY A 156 -10.90 -10.16 -5.56
CA GLY A 156 -11.75 -9.13 -4.99
C GLY A 156 -11.12 -7.73 -4.94
N ARG A 157 -10.15 -7.44 -5.81
CA ARG A 157 -9.58 -6.08 -6.01
C ARG A 157 -9.71 -5.68 -7.47
N MET A 158 -10.82 -5.04 -7.82
CA MET A 158 -11.21 -4.72 -9.21
C MET A 158 -11.02 -5.93 -10.13
N GLU A 159 -11.36 -7.11 -9.63
CA GLU A 159 -11.19 -8.38 -10.32
C GLU A 159 -12.24 -8.53 -11.41
N ILE A 160 -11.80 -8.83 -12.62
CA ILE A 160 -12.70 -9.06 -13.77
C ILE A 160 -13.10 -10.53 -13.80
N MET A 161 -14.35 -10.80 -13.50
CA MET A 161 -14.94 -12.13 -13.52
C MET A 161 -15.38 -12.55 -14.92
N GLN A 162 -15.77 -11.58 -15.75
CA GLN A 162 -16.25 -11.79 -17.10
C GLN A 162 -15.99 -10.58 -17.98
N GLN A 163 -15.66 -10.80 -19.25
CA GLN A 163 -15.35 -9.73 -20.20
C GLN A 163 -16.60 -9.22 -20.95
N TYR A 164 -17.53 -10.09 -21.28
CA TYR A 164 -18.71 -9.76 -22.10
C TYR A 164 -19.99 -10.40 -21.53
N PRO A 165 -20.91 -9.62 -20.90
CA PRO A 165 -20.69 -8.25 -20.45
C PRO A 165 -19.57 -8.17 -19.42
N LEU A 166 -18.94 -6.98 -19.27
CA LEU A 166 -17.90 -6.80 -18.25
C LEU A 166 -18.54 -6.93 -16.85
N VAL A 167 -18.06 -7.90 -16.08
CA VAL A 167 -18.45 -8.09 -14.68
C VAL A 167 -17.18 -7.97 -13.82
N MET A 168 -17.23 -7.06 -12.84
CA MET A 168 -16.12 -6.80 -11.91
C MET A 168 -16.60 -6.98 -10.48
N ILE A 169 -15.74 -7.52 -9.63
CA ILE A 169 -15.95 -7.56 -8.18
C ILE A 169 -14.86 -6.80 -7.46
N ASP A 170 -15.23 -6.18 -6.34
CA ASP A 170 -14.30 -5.49 -5.43
C ASP A 170 -14.77 -5.63 -3.98
N GLY A 171 -13.82 -5.71 -3.06
CA GLY A 171 -14.07 -5.86 -1.63
C GLY A 171 -14.17 -4.53 -0.87
N ALA A 172 -14.43 -3.41 -1.53
CA ALA A 172 -14.65 -2.13 -0.86
C ALA A 172 -15.90 -2.18 0.04
N HIS A 173 -15.72 -1.91 1.33
CA HIS A 173 -16.76 -2.06 2.35
C HIS A 173 -16.80 -0.92 3.37
N ASN A 174 -16.00 0.13 3.18
CA ASN A 174 -16.05 1.37 3.94
C ASN A 174 -15.98 2.57 3.00
N GLN A 175 -16.29 3.76 3.52
CA GLN A 175 -16.40 4.97 2.72
C GLN A 175 -15.14 5.27 1.91
N HIS A 176 -13.95 5.16 2.52
CA HIS A 176 -12.69 5.47 1.86
C HIS A 176 -12.38 4.49 0.70
N LYS A 177 -12.53 3.18 0.95
CA LYS A 177 -12.33 2.14 -0.09
C LYS A 177 -13.34 2.29 -1.22
N MET A 178 -14.60 2.61 -0.90
CA MET A 178 -15.64 2.83 -1.90
C MET A 178 -15.34 4.08 -2.74
N GLN A 179 -14.87 5.17 -2.13
CA GLN A 179 -14.45 6.36 -2.86
C GLN A 179 -13.30 6.06 -3.83
N ALA A 180 -12.26 5.35 -3.36
CA ALA A 180 -11.13 4.96 -4.20
C ALA A 180 -11.56 4.05 -5.39
N LEU A 181 -12.49 3.13 -5.16
CA LEU A 181 -13.09 2.30 -6.21
C LEU A 181 -13.84 3.15 -7.23
N VAL A 182 -14.72 4.05 -6.77
CA VAL A 182 -15.51 4.95 -7.65
C VAL A 182 -14.60 5.82 -8.50
N ASP A 183 -13.57 6.41 -7.91
CA ASP A 183 -12.61 7.26 -8.64
C ASP A 183 -11.82 6.45 -9.67
N SER A 184 -11.44 5.22 -9.34
CA SER A 184 -10.80 4.30 -10.28
C SER A 184 -11.72 3.94 -11.43
N ILE A 185 -12.99 3.61 -11.15
CA ILE A 185 -13.98 3.30 -12.20
C ILE A 185 -14.19 4.49 -13.13
N LYS A 186 -14.36 5.70 -12.58
CA LYS A 186 -14.53 6.92 -13.37
C LYS A 186 -13.33 7.20 -14.28
N THR A 187 -12.13 6.90 -13.83
CA THR A 187 -10.90 7.12 -14.58
C THR A 187 -10.68 6.05 -15.65
N LEU A 188 -10.80 4.78 -15.28
CA LEU A 188 -10.41 3.64 -16.11
C LEU A 188 -11.51 3.19 -17.07
N TYR A 189 -12.79 3.44 -16.74
CA TYR A 189 -13.94 2.99 -17.53
C TYR A 189 -14.82 4.15 -17.99
N LYS A 190 -14.20 5.22 -18.45
CA LYS A 190 -14.89 6.42 -18.99
C LYS A 190 -15.93 6.04 -20.03
N ASN A 191 -17.08 6.71 -19.98
CA ASN A 191 -18.18 6.54 -20.93
C ASN A 191 -18.86 5.16 -20.96
N LYS A 192 -18.67 4.34 -19.92
CA LYS A 192 -19.40 3.08 -19.77
C LYS A 192 -20.64 3.29 -18.89
N LYS A 193 -21.75 2.67 -19.29
CA LYS A 193 -22.92 2.54 -18.39
C LYS A 193 -22.59 1.50 -17.33
N ILE A 194 -22.73 1.87 -16.07
CA ILE A 194 -22.35 1.02 -14.93
C ILE A 194 -23.63 0.65 -14.15
N ILE A 195 -23.76 -0.63 -13.83
CA ILE A 195 -24.75 -1.15 -12.91
C ILE A 195 -23.98 -1.61 -11.67
N VAL A 196 -24.36 -1.08 -10.50
CA VAL A 196 -23.71 -1.42 -9.23
C VAL A 196 -24.64 -2.32 -8.43
N VAL A 197 -24.10 -3.43 -7.94
CA VAL A 197 -24.77 -4.31 -6.98
C VAL A 197 -23.98 -4.25 -5.68
N VAL A 198 -24.66 -3.91 -4.59
CA VAL A 198 -24.07 -3.77 -3.25
C VAL A 198 -24.74 -4.78 -2.33
N GLY A 199 -23.95 -5.54 -1.56
CA GLY A 199 -24.41 -6.52 -0.58
C GLY A 199 -23.96 -6.17 0.83
#